data_619e49999e522b0b83b8c2c1928768be
#
_entry.id   619e49999e522b0b83b8c2c1928768be
#
_cell.length_a   1.000
_cell.length_b   1.000
_cell.length_c   1.000
_cell.angle_alpha   90.00
_cell.angle_beta   90.00
_cell.angle_gamma   90.00
#
_symmetry.space_group_name_H-M   'P 1'
#
loop_
_entity.id
_entity.type
_entity.pdbx_description
1 polymer ?
#
loop_
_entity_poly.entity_id
_entity_poly.type
_entity_poly.pdbx_seq_one_letter_code
_entity_poly.pdbx_strand_id
1 'polypeptide(L)'
;MSQDTEKQINQLNQKLQSVFEEQDRNQFAIQTQEHVERNFYEWKNRSNRLFNRILETWHKDREMSLFFMDMRQEAQYIERKLTFELESQKETLFKEKRDL
;
A
#
# COMPACT_ATOMS: atom_id res chain seq x y z
N MET A 1 -45.78 -23.43 3.66
CA MET A 1 -44.97 -23.04 4.82
C MET A 1 -43.53 -23.47 4.71
N SER A 2 -43.27 -24.73 4.43
CA SER A 2 -41.87 -25.21 4.29
C SER A 2 -41.08 -24.51 3.16
N GLN A 3 -41.75 -24.18 2.04
CA GLN A 3 -41.09 -23.50 0.93
C GLN A 3 -40.65 -22.07 1.26
N ASP A 4 -41.45 -21.33 2.01
CA ASP A 4 -41.08 -19.97 2.42
C ASP A 4 -39.95 -19.97 3.44
N THR A 5 -39.93 -20.96 4.34
CA THR A 5 -38.89 -21.13 5.32
C THR A 5 -37.56 -21.54 4.64
N GLU A 6 -37.61 -22.49 3.71
CA GLU A 6 -36.43 -22.90 2.92
C GLU A 6 -35.87 -21.72 2.11
N LYS A 7 -36.72 -20.94 1.49
CA LYS A 7 -36.33 -19.74 0.73
C LYS A 7 -35.63 -18.71 1.62
N GLN A 8 -36.17 -18.47 2.81
CA GLN A 8 -35.55 -17.57 3.79
C GLN A 8 -34.20 -18.07 4.28
N ILE A 9 -34.06 -19.36 4.54
CA ILE A 9 -32.79 -20.00 4.94
C ILE A 9 -31.77 -19.87 3.83
N ASN A 10 -32.15 -20.14 2.58
CA ASN A 10 -31.27 -19.99 1.41
C ASN A 10 -30.81 -18.54 1.22
N GLN A 11 -31.69 -17.57 1.39
CA GLN A 11 -31.33 -16.16 1.30
C GLN A 11 -30.36 -15.75 2.42
N LEU A 12 -30.57 -16.21 3.64
CA LEU A 12 -29.66 -15.97 4.75
C LEU A 12 -28.30 -16.60 4.52
N ASN A 13 -28.27 -17.83 4.02
CA ASN A 13 -27.02 -18.54 3.69
C ASN A 13 -26.25 -17.80 2.59
N GLN A 14 -26.93 -17.29 1.55
CA GLN A 14 -26.30 -16.50 0.50
C GLN A 14 -25.73 -15.19 1.01
N LYS A 15 -26.44 -14.49 1.90
CA LYS A 15 -25.96 -13.27 2.54
C LYS A 15 -24.74 -13.55 3.39
N LEU A 16 -24.77 -14.63 4.17
CA LEU A 16 -23.66 -15.02 5.04
C LEU A 16 -22.41 -15.34 4.22
N GLN A 17 -22.58 -16.11 3.14
CA GLN A 17 -21.48 -16.42 2.21
C GLN A 17 -20.90 -15.16 1.58
N SER A 18 -21.74 -14.23 1.15
CA SER A 18 -21.32 -12.96 0.58
C SER A 18 -20.48 -12.14 1.56
N VAL A 19 -20.88 -12.07 2.83
CA VAL A 19 -20.15 -11.39 3.90
C VAL A 19 -18.78 -12.05 4.12
N PHE A 20 -18.71 -13.38 4.18
CA PHE A 20 -17.45 -14.08 4.33
C PHE A 20 -16.51 -13.86 3.15
N GLU A 21 -17.02 -13.85 1.94
CA GLU A 21 -16.22 -13.54 0.73
C GLU A 21 -15.67 -12.13 0.76
N GLU A 22 -16.48 -11.14 1.19
CA GLU A 22 -16.04 -9.76 1.34
C GLU A 22 -14.95 -9.62 2.41
N GLN A 23 -15.10 -10.31 3.54
CA GLN A 23 -14.10 -10.33 4.60
C GLN A 23 -12.79 -10.93 4.11
N ASP A 24 -12.84 -12.04 3.38
CA ASP A 24 -11.66 -12.68 2.82
C ASP A 24 -10.94 -11.78 1.81
N ARG A 25 -11.69 -11.12 0.93
CA ARG A 25 -11.12 -10.16 -0.03
C ARG A 25 -10.47 -8.98 0.68
N ASN A 26 -11.13 -8.45 1.70
CA ASN A 26 -10.59 -7.34 2.49
C ASN A 26 -9.31 -7.74 3.20
N GLN A 27 -9.28 -8.93 3.82
CA GLN A 27 -8.09 -9.44 4.50
C GLN A 27 -6.93 -9.66 3.53
N PHE A 28 -7.21 -10.21 2.35
CA PHE A 28 -6.22 -10.38 1.29
C PHE A 28 -5.66 -9.03 0.83
N ALA A 29 -6.54 -8.03 0.64
CA ALA A 29 -6.13 -6.69 0.24
C ALA A 29 -5.25 -6.02 1.30
N ILE A 30 -5.56 -6.20 2.59
CA ILE A 30 -4.73 -5.70 3.70
C ILE A 30 -3.36 -6.35 3.70
N GLN A 31 -3.28 -7.66 3.52
CA GLN A 31 -2.01 -8.39 3.45
C GLN A 31 -1.16 -7.95 2.26
N THR A 32 -1.79 -7.74 1.11
CA THR A 32 -1.14 -7.22 -0.10
C THR A 32 -0.61 -5.81 0.14
N GLN A 33 -1.40 -4.96 0.79
CA GLN A 33 -0.99 -3.60 1.15
C GLN A 33 0.23 -3.59 2.06
N GLU A 34 0.26 -4.44 3.08
CA GLU A 34 1.39 -4.58 3.99
C GLU A 34 2.66 -5.03 3.26
N HIS A 35 2.51 -5.95 2.30
CA HIS A 35 3.63 -6.40 1.46
C HIS A 35 4.18 -5.28 0.59
N VAL A 36 3.30 -4.51 -0.06
CA VAL A 36 3.67 -3.34 -0.87
C VAL A 36 4.38 -2.29 -0.01
N GLU A 37 3.87 -2.01 1.18
CA GLU A 37 4.49 -1.07 2.12
C GLU A 37 5.90 -1.51 2.52
N ARG A 38 6.11 -2.78 2.81
CA ARG A 38 7.44 -3.32 3.14
C ARG A 38 8.40 -3.19 1.97
N ASN A 39 7.96 -3.52 0.76
CA ASN A 39 8.78 -3.38 -0.45
C ASN A 39 9.12 -1.92 -0.71
N PHE A 40 8.18 -1.02 -0.53
CA PHE A 40 8.40 0.41 -0.68
C PHE A 40 9.43 0.93 0.34
N TYR A 41 9.32 0.51 1.60
CA TYR A 41 10.24 0.89 2.66
C TYR A 41 11.66 0.41 2.37
N GLU A 42 11.82 -0.84 1.92
CA GLU A 42 13.13 -1.38 1.51
C GLU A 42 13.71 -0.60 0.33
N TRP A 43 12.90 -0.32 -0.68
CA TRP A 43 13.31 0.48 -1.84
C TRP A 43 13.78 1.88 -1.42
N LYS A 44 13.05 2.53 -0.55
CA LYS A 44 13.39 3.84 -0.01
C LYS A 44 14.74 3.83 0.69
N ASN A 45 14.99 2.83 1.52
CA ASN A 45 16.25 2.68 2.24
C ASN A 45 17.43 2.42 1.29
N ARG A 46 17.23 1.59 0.28
CA ARG A 46 18.25 1.32 -0.75
C ARG A 46 18.55 2.58 -1.57
N SER A 47 17.53 3.30 -1.98
CA SER A 47 17.67 4.55 -2.74
C SER A 47 18.45 5.59 -1.95
N ASN A 48 18.13 5.78 -0.68
CA ASN A 48 18.82 6.72 0.19
C ASN A 48 20.29 6.36 0.36
N ARG A 49 20.62 5.08 0.53
CA ARG A 49 22.00 4.61 0.62
C ARG A 49 22.76 4.84 -0.69
N LEU A 50 22.13 4.58 -1.82
CA LEU A 50 22.72 4.79 -3.14
C LEU A 50 23.01 6.29 -3.37
N PHE A 51 22.07 7.18 -3.10
CA PHE A 51 22.26 8.62 -3.25
C PHE A 51 23.37 9.12 -2.33
N ASN A 52 23.45 8.64 -1.09
CA ASN A 52 24.53 9.02 -0.17
C ASN A 52 25.90 8.60 -0.72
N ARG A 53 26.03 7.40 -1.29
CA ARG A 53 27.28 6.95 -1.92
C ARG A 53 27.64 7.80 -3.13
N ILE A 54 26.66 8.11 -3.98
CA ILE A 54 26.89 8.93 -5.19
C ILE A 54 27.35 10.32 -4.78
N LEU A 55 26.70 10.94 -3.80
CA LEU A 55 27.07 12.28 -3.32
C LEU A 55 28.46 12.28 -2.67
N GLU A 56 28.83 11.24 -1.92
CA GLU A 56 30.20 11.09 -1.39
C GLU A 56 31.23 10.97 -2.50
N THR A 57 30.94 10.18 -3.53
CA THR A 57 31.85 9.96 -4.65
C THR A 57 32.07 11.24 -5.44
N TRP A 58 31.03 12.04 -5.66
CA TRP A 58 31.06 13.23 -6.51
C TRP A 58 31.08 14.56 -5.77
N HIS A 59 31.35 14.55 -4.45
CA HIS A 59 31.28 15.78 -3.64
C HIS A 59 32.24 16.88 -4.08
N LYS A 60 33.33 16.54 -4.76
CA LYS A 60 34.32 17.49 -5.28
C LYS A 60 33.95 18.05 -6.66
N ASP A 61 33.03 17.40 -7.38
CA ASP A 61 32.53 17.85 -8.66
C ASP A 61 31.22 18.61 -8.47
N ARG A 62 31.26 19.93 -8.61
CA ARG A 62 30.12 20.79 -8.34
C ARG A 62 28.94 20.49 -9.27
N GLU A 63 29.19 20.31 -10.57
CA GLU A 63 28.12 20.07 -11.54
C GLU A 63 27.44 18.71 -11.28
N MET A 64 28.22 17.67 -11.05
CA MET A 64 27.70 16.33 -10.75
C MET A 64 26.98 16.31 -9.42
N SER A 65 27.51 16.98 -8.39
CA SER A 65 26.85 17.10 -7.10
C SER A 65 25.47 17.76 -7.20
N LEU A 66 25.38 18.88 -7.93
CA LEU A 66 24.10 19.56 -8.15
C LEU A 66 23.12 18.69 -8.92
N PHE A 67 23.57 17.99 -9.95
CA PHE A 67 22.74 17.07 -10.72
C PHE A 67 22.16 15.97 -9.85
N PHE A 68 22.97 15.33 -9.02
CA PHE A 68 22.53 14.25 -8.12
C PHE A 68 21.66 14.77 -6.99
N MET A 69 21.88 15.98 -6.48
CA MET A 69 21.01 16.61 -5.50
C MET A 69 19.62 16.88 -6.07
N ASP A 70 19.55 17.36 -7.31
CA ASP A 70 18.27 17.55 -7.99
C ASP A 70 17.52 16.23 -8.20
N MET A 71 18.22 15.20 -8.63
CA MET A 71 17.64 13.85 -8.76
C MET A 71 17.11 13.34 -7.41
N ARG A 72 17.84 13.57 -6.32
CA ARG A 72 17.42 13.18 -4.98
C ARG A 72 16.16 13.91 -4.55
N GLN A 73 16.05 15.19 -4.84
CA GLN A 73 14.85 15.98 -4.53
C GLN A 73 13.62 15.45 -5.29
N GLU A 74 13.76 15.11 -6.56
CA GLU A 74 12.70 14.50 -7.34
C GLU A 74 12.30 13.12 -6.76
N ALA A 75 13.27 12.31 -6.40
CA ALA A 75 13.02 11.01 -5.79
C ALA A 75 12.28 11.15 -4.44
N GLN A 76 12.66 12.12 -3.61
CA GLN A 76 12.00 12.40 -2.34
C GLN A 76 10.58 12.91 -2.53
N TYR A 77 10.32 13.68 -3.58
CA TYR A 77 8.97 14.12 -3.92
C TYR A 77 8.08 12.93 -4.28
N ILE A 78 8.58 12.01 -5.11
CA ILE A 78 7.88 10.78 -5.47
C ILE A 78 7.64 9.90 -4.24
N GLU A 79 8.63 9.75 -3.37
CA GLU A 79 8.50 9.02 -2.10
C GLU A 79 7.36 9.56 -1.24
N ARG A 80 7.28 10.87 -1.08
CA ARG A 80 6.22 11.52 -0.28
C ARG A 80 4.85 11.29 -0.88
N LYS A 81 4.74 11.36 -2.20
CA LYS A 81 3.50 11.09 -2.92
C LYS A 81 3.03 9.65 -2.73
N LEU A 82 3.95 8.71 -2.91
CA LEU A 82 3.66 7.28 -2.72
C LEU A 82 3.32 6.95 -1.27
N THR A 83 4.01 7.55 -0.31
CA THR A 83 3.72 7.39 1.13
C THR A 83 2.29 7.83 1.43
N PHE A 84 1.90 8.99 0.91
CA PHE A 84 0.54 9.51 1.10
C PHE A 84 -0.50 8.57 0.49
N GLU A 85 -0.28 8.09 -0.74
CA GLU A 85 -1.20 7.18 -1.41
C GLU A 85 -1.33 5.84 -0.66
N LEU A 86 -0.20 5.29 -0.19
CA LEU A 86 -0.20 4.04 0.58
C LEU A 86 -0.93 4.18 1.91
N GLU A 87 -0.73 5.28 2.62
CA GLU A 87 -1.46 5.58 3.87
C GLU A 87 -2.96 5.73 3.63
N SER A 88 -3.34 6.43 2.57
CA SER A 88 -4.75 6.60 2.19
C SER A 88 -5.41 5.27 1.84
N GLN A 89 -4.74 4.42 1.10
CA GLN A 89 -5.23 3.08 0.76
C GLN A 89 -5.38 2.21 2.00
N LYS A 90 -4.43 2.28 2.91
CA LYS A 90 -4.45 1.56 4.17
C LYS A 90 -5.64 1.97 5.03
N GLU A 91 -5.88 3.27 5.17
CA GLU A 91 -7.05 3.79 5.90
C GLU A 91 -8.35 3.29 5.30
N THR A 92 -8.48 3.32 3.98
CA THR A 92 -9.65 2.80 3.27
C THR A 92 -9.90 1.34 3.57
N LEU A 93 -8.85 0.50 3.50
CA LEU A 93 -8.96 -0.93 3.77
C LEU A 93 -9.34 -1.24 5.21
N PHE A 94 -8.79 -0.53 6.18
CA PHE A 94 -9.14 -0.70 7.59
C PHE A 94 -10.55 -0.19 7.90
N LYS A 95 -10.98 0.88 7.24
CA LYS A 95 -12.36 1.35 7.34
C LYS A 95 -13.35 0.33 6.79
N GLU A 96 -13.08 -0.23 5.62
CA GLU A 96 -13.88 -1.33 5.06
C GLU A 96 -13.96 -2.51 6.00
N LYS A 97 -12.85 -2.89 6.63
CA LYS A 97 -12.81 -3.96 7.62
C LYS A 97 -13.71 -3.69 8.82
N ARG A 98 -13.73 -2.45 9.32
CA ARG A 98 -14.61 -2.07 10.44
C ARG A 98 -16.08 -2.12 10.07
N ASP A 99 -16.40 -1.80 8.82
CA ASP A 99 -17.77 -1.77 8.31
C ASP A 99 -18.30 -3.17 7.95
N LEU A 100 -17.42 -4.15 7.84
CA LEU A 100 -17.78 -5.56 7.63
C LEU A 100 -18.13 -6.25 8.95
#